data_40ed9cd22827babd2e2fb7b53aa8b56c
#
_entry.id   40ed9cd22827babd2e2fb7b53aa8b56c
#
_cell.length_a   1.000
_cell.length_b   1.000
_cell.length_c   1.000
_cell.angle_alpha   90.00
_cell.angle_beta   90.00
_cell.angle_gamma   90.00
#
_symmetry.space_group_name_H-M   'P 1'
#
loop_
_entity.id
_entity.type
_entity.pdbx_description
1 polymer ?
#
loop_
_entity_poly.entity_id
_entity_poly.type
_entity_poly.pdbx_seq_one_letter_code
_entity_poly.pdbx_strand_id
1 'polypeptide(L)'
;MKVIVFDQWDRLVAKFKGIASTAMDEKSRYGIVRLEPKGGRVLLSDRTANVLAVEGGETTVVIPDIEPGKARDFMLRITATGENTLKFEGAEAFEGEADALEPPADGETVVYFFTETAADVLLVARKVVERIDVG
;
A
#
# COMPACT_ATOMS: atom_id res chain seq x y z
N MET A 1 9.21 20.11 -6.26
CA MET A 1 9.08 18.67 -6.34
C MET A 1 8.18 18.05 -5.27
N LYS A 2 8.36 18.45 -4.02
CA LYS A 2 7.47 17.99 -2.94
C LYS A 2 6.01 18.41 -3.14
N VAL A 3 5.78 19.58 -3.74
CA VAL A 3 4.42 20.06 -4.03
C VAL A 3 3.72 19.13 -5.02
N ILE A 4 4.46 18.66 -6.04
CA ILE A 4 3.90 17.75 -7.04
C ILE A 4 3.55 16.40 -6.40
N VAL A 5 4.40 15.90 -5.51
CA VAL A 5 4.13 14.67 -4.76
C VAL A 5 2.90 14.83 -3.87
N PHE A 6 2.74 16.01 -3.24
CA PHE A 6 1.58 16.33 -2.44
C PHE A 6 0.28 16.31 -3.25
N ASP A 7 0.30 16.93 -4.43
CA ASP A 7 -0.87 16.91 -5.30
C ASP A 7 -1.22 15.51 -5.73
N GLN A 8 -0.22 14.70 -6.07
CA GLN A 8 -0.43 13.30 -6.42
C GLN A 8 -1.00 12.52 -5.26
N TRP A 9 -0.49 12.76 -4.05
CA TRP A 9 -0.99 12.13 -2.85
C TRP A 9 -2.47 12.46 -2.63
N ASP A 10 -2.84 13.74 -2.69
CA ASP A 10 -4.22 14.18 -2.49
C ASP A 10 -5.15 13.57 -3.52
N ARG A 11 -4.72 13.48 -4.77
CA ARG A 11 -5.50 12.83 -5.83
C ARG A 11 -5.71 11.34 -5.55
N LEU A 12 -4.66 10.65 -5.13
CA LEU A 12 -4.75 9.24 -4.79
C LEU A 12 -5.68 9.01 -3.60
N VAL A 13 -5.57 9.83 -2.56
CA VAL A 13 -6.45 9.73 -1.39
C VAL A 13 -7.91 9.96 -1.80
N ALA A 14 -8.18 10.97 -2.60
CA ALA A 14 -9.54 11.25 -3.08
C ALA A 14 -10.08 10.09 -3.91
N LYS A 15 -9.26 9.54 -4.80
CA LYS A 15 -9.63 8.40 -5.64
C LYS A 15 -9.98 7.18 -4.80
N PHE A 16 -9.12 6.81 -3.85
CA PHE A 16 -9.36 5.65 -3.02
C PHE A 16 -10.53 5.83 -2.08
N LYS A 17 -10.76 7.03 -1.57
CA LYS A 17 -11.95 7.31 -0.78
C LYS A 17 -13.22 7.10 -1.58
N GLY A 18 -13.25 7.59 -2.81
CA GLY A 18 -14.39 7.40 -3.70
C GLY A 18 -14.64 5.92 -4.01
N ILE A 19 -13.60 5.19 -4.34
CA ILE A 19 -13.70 3.76 -4.64
C ILE A 19 -14.12 2.97 -3.40
N ALA A 20 -13.53 3.26 -2.25
CA ALA A 20 -13.87 2.57 -1.01
C ALA A 20 -15.33 2.80 -0.62
N SER A 21 -15.82 4.02 -0.76
CA SER A 21 -17.23 4.33 -0.51
C SER A 21 -18.16 3.54 -1.44
N THR A 22 -17.84 3.52 -2.72
CA THR A 22 -18.61 2.76 -3.71
C THR A 22 -18.55 1.26 -3.42
N ALA A 23 -17.39 0.74 -3.04
CA ALA A 23 -17.21 -0.66 -2.70
C ALA A 23 -18.05 -1.07 -1.51
N MET A 24 -18.15 -0.23 -0.49
CA MET A 24 -18.99 -0.48 0.66
C MET A 24 -20.47 -0.51 0.29
N ASP A 25 -20.90 0.41 -0.56
CA ASP A 25 -22.28 0.48 -1.01
C ASP A 25 -22.65 -0.72 -1.88
N GLU A 26 -21.72 -1.24 -2.66
CA GLU A 26 -21.92 -2.38 -3.51
C GLU A 26 -21.63 -3.72 -2.82
N LYS A 27 -21.44 -3.72 -1.52
CA LYS A 27 -21.14 -4.91 -0.74
C LYS A 27 -19.93 -5.68 -1.24
N SER A 28 -18.81 -4.98 -1.32
CA SER A 28 -17.49 -5.60 -1.48
C SER A 28 -17.14 -6.12 -2.87
N ARG A 29 -17.79 -5.68 -3.93
CA ARG A 29 -17.29 -5.99 -5.27
C ARG A 29 -15.83 -5.54 -5.43
N TYR A 30 -15.48 -4.44 -4.77
CA TYR A 30 -14.12 -3.90 -4.70
C TYR A 30 -13.64 -3.85 -3.26
N GLY A 31 -14.12 -4.77 -2.45
CA GLY A 31 -13.96 -4.72 -1.02
C GLY A 31 -12.53 -4.62 -0.53
N ILE A 32 -12.40 -4.35 0.75
CA ILE A 32 -11.12 -4.37 1.45
C ILE A 32 -10.66 -5.83 1.54
N VAL A 33 -9.46 -6.09 1.05
CA VAL A 33 -8.84 -7.40 1.12
C VAL A 33 -7.97 -7.46 2.37
N ARG A 34 -8.32 -8.34 3.30
CA ARG A 34 -7.50 -8.58 4.48
C ARG A 34 -6.51 -9.68 4.16
N LEU A 35 -5.24 -9.36 4.35
CA LEU A 35 -4.15 -10.26 4.01
C LEU A 35 -3.60 -10.94 5.26
N GLU A 36 -3.22 -12.20 5.11
CA GLU A 36 -2.51 -12.94 6.14
C GLU A 36 -1.20 -13.46 5.55
N PRO A 37 -0.05 -13.14 6.17
CA PRO A 37 1.23 -13.66 5.67
C PRO A 37 1.28 -15.18 5.77
N LYS A 38 1.81 -15.80 4.72
CA LYS A 38 2.11 -17.22 4.69
C LYS A 38 3.59 -17.39 4.41
N GLY A 39 4.33 -17.89 5.39
CA GLY A 39 5.78 -18.00 5.27
C GLY A 39 6.46 -16.65 5.12
N GLY A 40 5.93 -15.60 5.75
CA GLY A 40 6.48 -14.26 5.67
C GLY A 40 6.21 -13.54 4.35
N ARG A 41 5.30 -14.03 3.53
CA ARG A 41 4.97 -13.44 2.21
C ARG A 41 3.47 -13.14 2.12
N VAL A 42 3.16 -12.02 1.50
CA VAL A 42 1.77 -11.66 1.17
C VAL A 42 1.71 -11.25 -0.30
N LEU A 43 0.69 -11.74 -1.00
CA LEU A 43 0.40 -11.30 -2.36
C LEU A 43 -0.71 -10.25 -2.28
N LEU A 44 -0.42 -9.05 -2.76
CA LEU A 44 -1.42 -7.99 -2.82
C LEU A 44 -2.44 -8.28 -3.92
N SER A 45 -3.64 -7.79 -3.70
CA SER A 45 -4.65 -7.73 -4.75
C SER A 45 -4.49 -6.41 -5.50
N ASP A 46 -4.68 -6.41 -6.80
CA ASP A 46 -4.76 -5.19 -7.60
C ASP A 46 -6.09 -4.45 -7.40
N ARG A 47 -6.92 -4.95 -6.50
CA ARG A 47 -8.14 -4.29 -6.05
C ARG A 47 -7.78 -3.13 -5.13
N THR A 48 -8.74 -2.32 -4.84
CA THR A 48 -8.54 -1.00 -4.27
C THR A 48 -7.75 -0.95 -2.97
N ALA A 49 -8.05 -1.82 -2.03
CA ALA A 49 -7.47 -1.72 -0.70
C ALA A 49 -7.02 -3.09 -0.19
N ASN A 50 -5.79 -3.13 0.30
CA ASN A 50 -5.23 -4.28 0.99
C ASN A 50 -4.93 -3.87 2.43
N VAL A 51 -5.27 -4.71 3.39
CA VAL A 51 -5.04 -4.45 4.81
C VAL A 51 -4.23 -5.58 5.41
N LEU A 52 -3.17 -5.23 6.09
CA LEU A 52 -2.23 -6.18 6.67
C LEU A 52 -1.86 -5.76 8.09
N ALA A 53 -1.80 -6.71 9.00
CA ALA A 53 -1.23 -6.51 10.33
C ALA A 53 0.05 -7.34 10.43
N VAL A 54 1.12 -6.72 10.94
CA VAL A 54 2.41 -7.40 11.12
C VAL A 54 2.86 -7.28 12.58
N GLU A 55 3.46 -8.35 13.09
CA GLU A 55 3.89 -8.44 14.49
C GLU A 55 5.36 -8.80 14.57
N GLY A 56 6.21 -7.89 14.09
CA GLY A 56 7.66 -8.10 14.08
C GLY A 56 8.12 -8.99 12.94
N GLY A 57 9.42 -8.98 12.69
CA GLY A 57 10.05 -9.82 11.68
C GLY A 57 10.06 -9.23 10.29
N GLU A 58 10.31 -10.07 9.31
CA GLU A 58 10.41 -9.69 7.91
C GLU A 58 9.19 -10.17 7.13
N THR A 59 8.61 -9.28 6.35
CA THR A 59 7.49 -9.61 5.47
C THR A 59 7.85 -9.21 4.05
N THR A 60 7.68 -10.13 3.11
CA THR A 60 7.81 -9.84 1.68
C THR A 60 6.43 -9.55 1.11
N VAL A 61 6.29 -8.36 0.57
CA VAL A 61 5.05 -7.88 -0.06
C VAL A 61 5.20 -8.05 -1.56
N VAL A 62 4.35 -8.89 -2.13
CA VAL A 62 4.40 -9.21 -3.56
C VAL A 62 3.34 -8.39 -4.29
N ILE A 63 3.79 -7.56 -5.20
CA ILE A 63 2.91 -6.76 -6.05
C ILE A 63 2.25 -7.69 -7.07
N PRO A 64 0.94 -7.57 -7.30
CA PRO A 64 0.25 -8.45 -8.25
C PRO A 64 0.69 -8.17 -9.69
N ASP A 65 0.61 -9.21 -10.52
CA ASP A 65 0.85 -9.06 -11.95
C ASP A 65 -0.19 -8.14 -12.58
N ILE A 66 0.21 -7.49 -13.66
CA ILE A 66 -0.69 -6.61 -14.40
C ILE A 66 -1.33 -7.37 -15.57
N GLU A 67 -2.62 -7.13 -15.79
CA GLU A 67 -3.29 -7.60 -16.97
C GLU A 67 -2.88 -6.79 -18.20
N PRO A 68 -2.69 -7.41 -19.36
CA PRO A 68 -2.35 -6.67 -20.58
C PRO A 68 -3.30 -5.51 -20.86
N GLY A 69 -2.74 -4.34 -21.14
CA GLY A 69 -3.51 -3.14 -21.45
C GLY A 69 -4.05 -2.38 -20.25
N LYS A 70 -3.71 -2.81 -19.04
CA LYS A 70 -4.13 -2.12 -17.81
C LYS A 70 -2.92 -1.63 -17.04
N ALA A 71 -3.15 -0.68 -16.14
CA ALA A 71 -2.15 -0.21 -15.19
C ALA A 71 -2.58 -0.59 -13.77
N ARG A 72 -1.61 -0.83 -12.91
CA ARG A 72 -1.87 -1.14 -11.50
C ARG A 72 -2.10 0.15 -10.72
N ASP A 73 -3.06 0.11 -9.82
CA ASP A 73 -3.44 1.26 -9.00
C ASP A 73 -4.15 0.74 -7.76
N PHE A 74 -3.45 0.71 -6.63
CA PHE A 74 -3.96 0.07 -5.42
C PHE A 74 -3.27 0.63 -4.20
N MET A 75 -3.76 0.28 -3.01
CA MET A 75 -3.16 0.69 -1.75
C MET A 75 -2.92 -0.49 -0.82
N LEU A 76 -2.00 -0.30 0.12
CA LEU A 76 -1.71 -1.23 1.19
C LEU A 76 -1.69 -0.47 2.51
N ARG A 77 -2.54 -0.88 3.45
CA ARG A 77 -2.56 -0.33 4.80
C ARG A 77 -1.94 -1.37 5.74
N ILE A 78 -0.85 -0.99 6.39
CA ILE A 78 -0.16 -1.87 7.33
C ILE A 78 -0.22 -1.29 8.73
N THR A 79 -0.71 -2.09 9.67
CA THR A 79 -0.61 -1.79 11.11
C THR A 79 0.49 -2.67 11.69
N ALA A 80 1.45 -2.07 12.34
CA ALA A 80 2.63 -2.79 12.83
C ALA A 80 2.75 -2.74 14.34
N THR A 81 3.16 -3.86 14.92
CA THR A 81 3.66 -3.96 16.29
C THR A 81 5.04 -4.60 16.25
N GLY A 82 5.95 -4.11 17.08
CA GLY A 82 7.33 -4.58 17.09
C GLY A 82 8.16 -4.01 15.94
N GLU A 83 9.38 -4.50 15.81
CA GLU A 83 10.27 -4.12 14.72
C GLU A 83 9.97 -4.95 13.48
N ASN A 84 9.70 -4.29 12.38
CA ASN A 84 9.32 -4.92 11.13
C ASN A 84 10.26 -4.50 10.01
N THR A 85 10.53 -5.43 9.11
CA THR A 85 11.23 -5.19 7.86
C THR A 85 10.30 -5.58 6.72
N LEU A 86 10.20 -4.73 5.71
CA LEU A 86 9.43 -5.02 4.52
C LEU A 86 10.35 -5.15 3.32
N LYS A 87 10.04 -6.14 2.49
CA LYS A 87 10.62 -6.26 1.14
C LYS A 87 9.47 -6.20 0.15
N PHE A 88 9.69 -5.50 -0.95
CA PHE A 88 8.69 -5.39 -2.01
C PHE A 88 9.22 -6.06 -3.26
N GLU A 89 8.42 -6.94 -3.84
CA GLU A 89 8.73 -7.66 -5.08
C GLU A 89 7.58 -7.52 -6.08
N GLY A 90 7.84 -7.76 -7.35
CA GLY A 90 6.79 -7.80 -8.37
C GLY A 90 6.69 -6.55 -9.23
N ALA A 91 7.64 -5.63 -9.11
CA ALA A 91 7.79 -4.50 -10.02
C ALA A 91 9.27 -4.35 -10.35
N GLU A 92 9.57 -3.86 -11.54
CA GLU A 92 10.95 -3.62 -11.95
C GLU A 92 11.55 -2.45 -11.19
N ALA A 93 10.76 -1.42 -10.93
CA ALA A 93 11.23 -0.24 -10.22
C ALA A 93 10.12 0.41 -9.41
N PHE A 94 10.52 1.04 -8.32
CA PHE A 94 9.65 1.87 -7.50
C PHE A 94 10.22 3.28 -7.49
N GLU A 95 9.34 4.27 -7.64
CA GLU A 95 9.69 5.68 -7.57
C GLU A 95 8.92 6.35 -6.45
N GLY A 96 9.46 7.43 -5.90
CA GLY A 96 8.82 8.18 -4.82
C GLY A 96 9.85 8.87 -3.94
N GLU A 97 9.43 9.31 -2.76
CA GLU A 97 10.32 9.88 -1.76
C GLU A 97 11.28 8.79 -1.23
N ALA A 98 12.38 9.21 -0.65
CA ALA A 98 13.41 8.28 -0.18
C ALA A 98 12.89 7.25 0.83
N ASP A 99 11.87 7.61 1.61
CA ASP A 99 11.27 6.76 2.64
C ASP A 99 10.01 6.01 2.15
N ALA A 100 9.71 6.07 0.85
CA ALA A 100 8.43 5.56 0.32
C ALA A 100 8.18 4.08 0.60
N LEU A 101 9.22 3.28 0.73
CA LEU A 101 9.12 1.84 1.00
C LEU A 101 9.53 1.45 2.42
N GLU A 102 9.77 2.41 3.30
CA GLU A 102 10.11 2.10 4.67
C GLU A 102 8.96 1.43 5.41
N PRO A 103 9.26 0.45 6.28
CA PRO A 103 8.23 -0.19 7.08
C PRO A 103 7.64 0.77 8.11
N PRO A 104 6.44 0.47 8.62
CA PRO A 104 5.93 1.20 9.77
C PRO A 104 6.77 0.91 11.01
N ALA A 105 6.89 1.92 11.87
CA ALA A 105 7.50 1.75 13.18
C ALA A 105 6.53 1.02 14.12
N ASP A 106 7.03 0.59 15.28
CA ASP A 106 6.20 -0.03 16.29
C ASP A 106 5.03 0.87 16.68
N GLY A 107 3.82 0.36 16.58
CA GLY A 107 2.59 1.09 16.89
C GLY A 107 2.09 2.01 15.79
N GLU A 108 2.73 2.01 14.62
CA GLU A 108 2.28 2.82 13.50
C GLU A 108 1.35 2.07 12.56
N THR A 109 0.43 2.82 11.97
CA THR A 109 -0.31 2.39 10.79
C THR A 109 0.10 3.27 9.65
N VAL A 110 0.56 2.66 8.57
CA VAL A 110 1.05 3.36 7.38
C VAL A 110 0.25 2.91 6.17
N VAL A 111 -0.08 3.85 5.31
CA VAL A 111 -0.73 3.57 4.03
C VAL A 111 0.27 3.82 2.92
N TYR A 112 0.42 2.84 2.05
CA TYR A 112 1.21 2.93 0.82
C TYR A 112 0.26 2.97 -0.35
N PHE A 113 0.40 3.99 -1.19
CA PHE A 113 -0.36 4.10 -2.44
C PHE A 113 0.58 3.78 -3.58
N PHE A 114 0.13 2.89 -4.46
CA PHE A 114 0.89 2.47 -5.64
C PHE A 114 0.12 2.84 -6.89
N THR A 115 0.79 3.46 -7.83
CA THR A 115 0.22 3.71 -9.15
C THR A 115 1.28 3.50 -10.22
N GLU A 116 0.93 2.76 -11.25
CA GLU A 116 1.87 2.49 -12.34
C GLU A 116 1.92 3.69 -13.28
N THR A 117 3.12 4.23 -13.48
CA THR A 117 3.34 5.43 -14.29
C THR A 117 4.05 5.10 -15.59
N ALA A 118 4.69 3.97 -15.66
CA ALA A 118 5.37 3.45 -16.84
C ALA A 118 5.37 1.92 -16.74
N ALA A 119 5.73 1.23 -17.80
CA ALA A 119 5.72 -0.23 -17.81
C ALA A 119 6.54 -0.79 -16.63
N ASP A 120 5.85 -1.47 -15.73
CA ASP A 120 6.42 -2.11 -14.54
C ASP A 120 7.17 -1.15 -13.59
N VAL A 121 6.80 0.13 -13.62
CA VAL A 121 7.32 1.15 -12.71
C VAL A 121 6.17 1.68 -11.87
N LEU A 122 6.28 1.55 -10.56
CA LEU A 122 5.24 2.00 -9.61
C LEU A 122 5.72 3.24 -8.86
N LEU A 123 4.92 4.30 -8.93
CA LEU A 123 5.07 5.43 -8.02
C LEU A 123 4.45 5.05 -6.69
N VAL A 124 5.18 5.29 -5.60
CA VAL A 124 4.75 4.94 -4.25
C VAL A 124 4.68 6.20 -3.42
N ALA A 125 3.56 6.39 -2.74
CA ALA A 125 3.40 7.43 -1.74
C ALA A 125 3.09 6.77 -0.39
N ARG A 126 3.82 7.16 0.64
CA ARG A 126 3.74 6.60 1.99
C ARG A 126 3.21 7.64 2.95
N LYS A 127 2.25 7.26 3.79
CA LYS A 127 1.74 8.16 4.82
C LYS A 127 1.46 7.42 6.12
N VAL A 128 1.97 7.96 7.23
CA VAL A 128 1.60 7.51 8.57
C VAL A 128 0.22 8.07 8.87
N VAL A 129 -0.77 7.19 9.06
CA VAL A 129 -2.16 7.59 9.30
C VAL A 129 -2.57 7.43 10.74
N GLU A 130 -1.84 6.61 11.51
CA GLU A 130 -2.10 6.43 12.93
C GLU A 130 -0.79 6.05 13.64
N ARG A 131 -0.64 6.58 14.82
CA ARG A 131 0.50 6.24 15.68
C ARG A 131 0.00 6.12 17.11
N ILE A 132 0.23 4.96 17.71
CA ILE A 132 -0.09 4.76 19.11
C ILE A 132 1.09 5.25 19.94
N ASP A 133 0.86 6.30 20.69
CA ASP A 133 1.85 6.82 21.63
C ASP A 133 1.93 5.89 22.82
N VAL A 134 3.03 5.17 22.89
CA VAL A 134 3.30 4.28 24.01
C VAL A 134 4.27 5.04 24.93
N GLY A 135 3.79 6.04 25.53
CA GLY A 135 4.72 6.79 26.27
C GLY A 135 4.42 7.20 27.58
#